data_6fd03fb31d110b5b3a8dc338393bacb5
#
_entry.id   6fd03fb31d110b5b3a8dc338393bacb5
#
_cell.length_a   1.000
_cell.length_b   1.000
_cell.length_c   1.000
_cell.angle_alpha   90.00
_cell.angle_beta   90.00
_cell.angle_gamma   90.00
#
_symmetry.space_group_name_H-M   'P 1'
#
loop_
_entity.id
_entity.type
_entity.pdbx_description
1 polymer ?
#
loop_
_entity_poly.entity_id
_entity_poly.type
_entity_poly.pdbx_seq_one_letter_code
_entity_poly.pdbx_strand_id
1 'polypeptide(L)'
;MAWVAVEDRSAPTASPRSAVASIGALQALREAKDSSQTVALDGACVATIHADLTADVDLTKAAKLRSNAGSAFVATVKAGSFDIVGERARAWLREPNPHGRSNAEVVKRWANGMDMSRRWSDTWIIDFGVDMTEREASPFTLPFEHVRAHVKPLRSSNKRASYRDNWWRLAEPIPKMRKALAGLPRFIATPVVAKFRLFVWMHADVLADHQLVVTARADDATLGILHSRLHELWSLRLGTSLEDRPRYTPTTCFETFPFPAGLTPADTAHQRTEALPDGAQIPAELQPAVRAHAEAIARAAKHLVDLRDAWLNPPEWTEALPEVVPLGMNSSPYPDRIVARAGFEKEVAKRTLTNLYNLRPAWLAQAHEAIDAAVAGAYGWMDESPALPDDEILRRLLALNLERAAAQR
;
A
#
# COMPACT_ATOMS: atom_id res chain seq x y z
N MET A 1 18.11 -15.01 19.17
CA MET A 1 17.08 -15.50 20.10
C MET A 1 16.22 -16.48 19.33
N ALA A 2 16.20 -17.72 19.74
CA ALA A 2 15.45 -18.77 19.08
C ALA A 2 14.00 -18.73 19.58
N TRP A 3 13.02 -18.77 18.69
CA TRP A 3 11.60 -18.87 19.01
C TRP A 3 11.18 -20.33 18.95
N VAL A 4 10.61 -20.83 20.04
CA VAL A 4 10.00 -22.16 20.13
C VAL A 4 8.51 -21.99 19.82
N ALA A 5 8.01 -22.67 18.79
CA ALA A 5 6.58 -22.77 18.54
C ALA A 5 5.97 -23.81 19.48
N VAL A 6 4.96 -23.44 20.23
CA VAL A 6 4.13 -24.33 21.03
C VAL A 6 3.03 -24.88 20.12
N GLU A 7 2.97 -26.20 19.97
CA GLU A 7 1.86 -26.89 19.28
C GLU A 7 0.56 -26.78 20.10
N ASP A 8 -0.46 -26.17 19.51
CA ASP A 8 -1.84 -26.28 19.99
C ASP A 8 -2.58 -27.34 19.15
N ARG A 9 -3.01 -28.42 19.82
CA ARG A 9 -3.60 -29.63 19.20
C ARG A 9 -5.12 -29.57 19.06
N SER A 10 -5.72 -28.45 18.68
CA SER A 10 -7.17 -28.42 18.46
C SER A 10 -7.62 -27.36 17.47
N ALA A 11 -7.33 -27.54 16.17
CA ALA A 11 -8.05 -26.84 15.10
C ALA A 11 -8.01 -27.63 13.79
N PRO A 12 -9.09 -27.61 12.97
CA PRO A 12 -9.16 -28.37 11.73
C PRO A 12 -8.33 -27.71 10.62
N THR A 13 -7.59 -28.53 9.91
CA THR A 13 -6.95 -28.35 8.59
C THR A 13 -6.78 -26.90 8.09
N ALA A 14 -5.74 -26.23 8.55
CA ALA A 14 -5.17 -25.09 7.87
C ALA A 14 -4.24 -25.58 6.75
N SER A 15 -4.31 -24.93 5.59
CA SER A 15 -3.34 -25.02 4.50
C SER A 15 -1.90 -25.03 5.03
N PRO A 16 -0.99 -25.86 4.49
CA PRO A 16 0.37 -25.90 4.97
C PRO A 16 1.04 -24.53 4.82
N ARG A 17 1.27 -23.87 5.92
CA ARG A 17 2.17 -22.71 5.98
C ARG A 17 3.55 -23.23 5.61
N SER A 18 4.24 -22.53 4.72
CA SER A 18 5.65 -22.81 4.41
C SER A 18 6.43 -23.02 5.71
N ALA A 19 6.93 -24.24 5.90
CA ALA A 19 7.59 -24.63 7.12
C ALA A 19 8.91 -23.86 7.30
N VAL A 20 9.02 -23.14 8.39
CA VAL A 20 10.31 -22.55 8.81
C VAL A 20 11.15 -23.66 9.42
N ALA A 21 12.35 -23.88 8.92
CA ALA A 21 13.23 -24.93 9.39
C ALA A 21 13.50 -24.82 10.89
N SER A 22 13.29 -25.91 11.63
CA SER A 22 13.60 -26.00 13.05
C SER A 22 15.14 -26.04 13.28
N ILE A 23 15.59 -25.80 14.53
CA ILE A 23 17.01 -25.91 14.91
C ILE A 23 17.58 -27.29 14.58
N GLY A 24 16.77 -28.36 14.65
CA GLY A 24 17.14 -29.71 14.24
C GLY A 24 17.43 -29.83 12.73
N ALA A 25 16.69 -29.12 11.89
CA ALA A 25 16.95 -29.05 10.45
C ALA A 25 18.26 -28.34 10.11
N LEU A 26 18.65 -27.33 10.88
CA LEU A 26 19.95 -26.66 10.74
C LEU A 26 21.13 -27.55 11.18
N GLN A 27 20.94 -28.45 12.15
CA GLN A 27 21.95 -29.46 12.50
C GLN A 27 22.10 -30.52 11.41
N ALA A 28 20.99 -31.02 10.86
CA ALA A 28 21.03 -31.93 9.72
C ALA A 28 21.70 -31.33 8.47
N LEU A 29 21.54 -30.04 8.23
CA LEU A 29 22.23 -29.29 7.17
C LEU A 29 23.77 -29.21 7.36
N ARG A 30 24.24 -29.18 8.60
CA ARG A 30 25.68 -29.21 8.90
C ARG A 30 26.29 -30.60 8.64
N GLU A 31 25.55 -31.66 8.87
CA GLU A 31 25.97 -33.05 8.68
C GLU A 31 25.86 -33.49 7.21
N ALA A 32 24.94 -32.91 6.43
CA ALA A 32 24.69 -33.24 5.02
C ALA A 32 25.71 -32.62 4.03
N LYS A 33 26.70 -31.88 4.50
CA LYS A 33 27.72 -31.22 3.64
C LYS A 33 28.63 -32.19 2.90
N ASP A 34 28.62 -33.48 3.23
CA ASP A 34 29.55 -34.48 2.71
C ASP A 34 28.94 -35.65 1.92
N SER A 35 27.63 -35.63 1.61
CA SER A 35 27.05 -36.73 0.83
C SER A 35 25.99 -36.25 -0.17
N SER A 36 25.95 -36.86 -1.33
CA SER A 36 24.99 -36.72 -2.41
C SER A 36 23.54 -37.20 -2.03
N GLN A 37 23.13 -36.99 -0.78
CA GLN A 37 21.87 -37.48 -0.25
C GLN A 37 20.79 -36.39 -0.27
N THR A 38 19.57 -36.81 -0.53
CA THR A 38 18.34 -36.00 -0.38
C THR A 38 18.27 -35.37 0.99
N VAL A 39 18.08 -34.04 1.04
CA VAL A 39 17.95 -33.27 2.28
C VAL A 39 16.51 -33.37 2.76
N ALA A 40 16.28 -33.54 4.06
CA ALA A 40 14.92 -33.55 4.64
C ALA A 40 14.64 -32.20 5.31
N LEU A 41 13.49 -31.59 4.96
CA LEU A 41 12.93 -30.42 5.60
C LEU A 41 11.59 -30.81 6.25
N ASP A 42 11.47 -30.66 7.56
CA ASP A 42 10.29 -31.08 8.35
C ASP A 42 9.81 -32.51 8.04
N GLY A 43 10.76 -33.43 7.85
CA GLY A 43 10.51 -34.86 7.57
C GLY A 43 10.17 -35.20 6.11
N ALA A 44 10.08 -34.22 5.21
CA ALA A 44 9.92 -34.43 3.77
C ALA A 44 11.26 -34.38 3.05
N CYS A 45 11.54 -35.36 2.16
CA CYS A 45 12.73 -35.35 1.32
C CYS A 45 12.60 -34.25 0.25
N VAL A 46 13.57 -33.34 0.20
CA VAL A 46 13.61 -32.22 -0.74
C VAL A 46 14.92 -32.23 -1.51
N ALA A 47 14.91 -31.73 -2.73
CA ALA A 47 16.08 -31.70 -3.60
C ALA A 47 17.11 -30.64 -3.15
N THR A 48 16.62 -29.51 -2.61
CA THR A 48 17.46 -28.37 -2.21
C THR A 48 16.73 -27.57 -1.14
N ILE A 49 17.46 -27.02 -0.17
CA ILE A 49 16.95 -25.99 0.75
C ILE A 49 17.51 -24.64 0.32
N HIS A 50 16.63 -23.67 0.11
CA HIS A 50 16.98 -22.32 -0.34
C HIS A 50 17.47 -21.43 0.81
N ALA A 51 18.00 -20.25 0.48
CA ALA A 51 18.54 -19.32 1.46
C ALA A 51 17.48 -18.76 2.45
N ASP A 52 16.21 -18.80 2.08
CA ASP A 52 15.05 -18.44 2.91
C ASP A 52 14.52 -19.62 3.75
N LEU A 53 15.27 -20.74 3.79
CA LEU A 53 14.94 -21.98 4.49
C LEU A 53 13.64 -22.64 3.98
N THR A 54 13.33 -22.46 2.70
CA THR A 54 12.23 -23.17 2.00
C THR A 54 12.84 -24.20 1.03
N ALA A 55 12.04 -25.18 0.64
CA ALA A 55 12.44 -26.22 -0.31
C ALA A 55 11.74 -26.07 -1.67
N ASP A 56 10.80 -25.16 -1.79
CA ASP A 56 9.89 -25.07 -2.94
C ASP A 56 10.48 -24.17 -4.05
N VAL A 57 10.03 -22.91 -4.13
CA VAL A 57 10.44 -21.96 -5.15
C VAL A 57 11.43 -20.94 -4.58
N ASP A 58 12.64 -20.90 -5.14
CA ASP A 58 13.68 -19.94 -4.73
C ASP A 58 13.42 -18.54 -5.29
N LEU A 59 12.59 -17.78 -4.59
CA LEU A 59 12.28 -16.39 -4.96
C LEU A 59 13.43 -15.41 -4.73
N THR A 60 14.52 -15.80 -4.08
CA THR A 60 15.71 -14.93 -3.93
C THR A 60 16.33 -14.58 -5.27
N LYS A 61 16.04 -15.34 -6.32
CA LYS A 61 16.45 -15.09 -7.71
C LYS A 61 15.63 -14.02 -8.42
N ALA A 62 14.50 -13.59 -7.84
CA ALA A 62 13.64 -12.60 -8.47
C ALA A 62 14.38 -11.28 -8.71
N ALA A 63 14.35 -10.81 -9.94
CA ALA A 63 15.03 -9.60 -10.38
C ALA A 63 14.06 -8.41 -10.46
N LYS A 64 14.59 -7.21 -10.27
CA LYS A 64 13.82 -5.98 -10.51
C LYS A 64 13.54 -5.83 -12.00
N LEU A 65 12.29 -5.49 -12.32
CA LEU A 65 11.82 -5.24 -13.67
C LEU A 65 11.79 -3.74 -13.96
N ARG A 66 12.46 -3.32 -15.05
CA ARG A 66 12.47 -1.90 -15.47
C ARG A 66 11.07 -1.37 -15.73
N SER A 67 10.16 -2.22 -16.19
CA SER A 67 8.75 -1.89 -16.41
C SER A 67 8.00 -1.44 -15.14
N ASN A 68 8.50 -1.77 -13.97
CA ASN A 68 7.86 -1.46 -12.69
C ASN A 68 8.50 -0.26 -11.96
N ALA A 69 9.65 0.20 -12.45
CA ALA A 69 10.42 1.25 -11.80
C ALA A 69 9.64 2.57 -11.69
N GLY A 70 9.86 3.30 -10.60
CA GLY A 70 9.34 4.66 -10.45
C GLY A 70 7.83 4.77 -10.25
N SER A 71 7.14 3.68 -9.88
CA SER A 71 5.68 3.66 -9.68
C SER A 71 5.27 3.41 -8.23
N ALA A 72 6.11 2.79 -7.41
CA ALA A 72 5.86 2.56 -6.00
C ALA A 72 6.96 3.16 -5.12
N PHE A 73 6.55 3.79 -4.00
CA PHE A 73 7.43 4.56 -3.13
C PHE A 73 7.09 4.32 -1.66
N VAL A 74 8.11 4.24 -0.81
CA VAL A 74 7.90 4.51 0.62
C VAL A 74 7.60 6.00 0.75
N ALA A 75 6.54 6.34 1.50
CA ALA A 75 6.06 7.70 1.53
C ALA A 75 6.87 8.62 2.48
N THR A 76 6.35 9.78 2.78
CA THR A 76 7.03 10.92 3.39
C THR A 76 7.44 10.69 4.84
N VAL A 77 8.67 11.06 5.22
CA VAL A 77 9.13 11.09 6.61
C VAL A 77 9.01 12.51 7.16
N LYS A 78 8.17 12.71 8.18
CA LYS A 78 7.99 14.04 8.81
C LYS A 78 9.14 14.40 9.78
N ALA A 79 9.57 13.49 10.64
CA ALA A 79 10.59 13.66 11.68
C ALA A 79 10.45 14.97 12.50
N GLY A 80 9.29 15.15 13.11
CA GLY A 80 8.95 16.30 13.96
C GLY A 80 7.44 16.48 14.10
N SER A 81 7.00 17.39 14.95
CA SER A 81 5.59 17.68 15.24
C SER A 81 4.98 18.62 14.19
N PHE A 82 4.87 18.12 12.95
CA PHE A 82 4.21 18.83 11.84
C PHE A 82 2.71 18.57 11.77
N ASP A 83 2.25 17.53 12.44
CA ASP A 83 0.87 17.10 12.48
C ASP A 83 0.02 17.97 13.41
N ILE A 84 -1.20 18.25 12.97
CA ILE A 84 -2.23 19.01 13.70
C ILE A 84 -3.57 18.27 13.63
N VAL A 85 -4.42 18.50 14.61
CA VAL A 85 -5.78 17.94 14.63
C VAL A 85 -6.67 18.65 13.60
N GLY A 86 -7.66 17.94 13.05
CA GLY A 86 -8.51 18.46 11.97
C GLY A 86 -9.27 19.73 12.32
N GLU A 87 -9.71 19.89 13.57
CA GLU A 87 -10.36 21.13 14.02
C GLU A 87 -9.45 22.36 13.83
N ARG A 88 -8.19 22.24 14.24
CA ARG A 88 -7.18 23.30 14.06
C ARG A 88 -6.89 23.56 12.58
N ALA A 89 -6.77 22.50 11.79
CA ALA A 89 -6.54 22.63 10.35
C ALA A 89 -7.67 23.40 9.67
N ARG A 90 -8.92 23.06 9.98
CA ARG A 90 -10.11 23.75 9.44
C ARG A 90 -10.19 25.20 9.85
N ALA A 91 -9.81 25.54 11.09
CA ALA A 91 -9.71 26.93 11.53
C ALA A 91 -8.66 27.68 10.70
N TRP A 92 -7.44 27.14 10.59
CA TRP A 92 -6.36 27.77 9.83
C TRP A 92 -6.62 27.91 8.34
N LEU A 93 -7.34 26.97 7.74
CA LEU A 93 -7.70 27.04 6.32
C LEU A 93 -8.63 28.22 5.98
N ARG A 94 -9.30 28.81 6.97
CA ARG A 94 -10.15 30.00 6.82
C ARG A 94 -9.42 31.31 7.14
N GLU A 95 -8.21 31.25 7.69
CA GLU A 95 -7.45 32.43 8.10
C GLU A 95 -6.64 33.01 6.95
N PRO A 96 -6.60 34.35 6.82
CA PRO A 96 -5.79 35.02 5.81
C PRO A 96 -4.29 35.01 6.17
N ASN A 97 -3.46 35.11 5.14
CA ASN A 97 -2.02 35.30 5.29
C ASN A 97 -1.60 36.65 4.72
N PRO A 98 -0.51 37.30 5.23
CA PRO A 98 -0.07 38.61 4.79
C PRO A 98 0.24 38.72 3.29
N HIS A 99 0.62 37.61 2.65
CA HIS A 99 0.95 37.56 1.22
C HIS A 99 -0.26 37.16 0.35
N GLY A 100 -1.46 37.00 0.92
CA GLY A 100 -2.71 36.66 0.20
C GLY A 100 -2.85 35.20 -0.24
N ARG A 101 -1.85 34.34 -0.01
CA ARG A 101 -1.92 32.90 -0.37
C ARG A 101 -2.69 32.11 0.68
N SER A 102 -3.45 31.10 0.25
CA SER A 102 -4.24 30.25 1.12
C SER A 102 -3.39 29.26 1.91
N ASN A 103 -3.75 29.02 3.17
CA ASN A 103 -3.15 27.94 3.98
C ASN A 103 -3.37 26.55 3.37
N ALA A 104 -4.30 26.37 2.45
CA ALA A 104 -4.49 25.12 1.71
C ALA A 104 -3.27 24.69 0.88
N GLU A 105 -2.36 25.61 0.60
CA GLU A 105 -1.10 25.28 -0.07
C GLU A 105 -0.15 24.48 0.82
N VAL A 106 -0.19 24.70 2.13
CA VAL A 106 0.77 24.12 3.09
C VAL A 106 0.13 23.28 4.20
N VAL A 107 -1.20 23.25 4.30
CA VAL A 107 -1.94 22.40 5.25
C VAL A 107 -2.62 21.31 4.46
N LYS A 108 -2.21 20.05 4.66
CA LYS A 108 -2.65 18.87 3.91
C LYS A 108 -3.28 17.84 4.84
N ARG A 109 -4.20 17.03 4.32
CA ARG A 109 -4.66 15.83 5.05
C ARG A 109 -3.50 14.84 5.17
N TRP A 110 -3.42 14.14 6.29
CA TRP A 110 -2.34 13.20 6.59
C TRP A 110 -2.88 11.81 6.83
N ALA A 111 -2.22 10.81 6.26
CA ALA A 111 -2.53 9.41 6.50
C ALA A 111 -1.30 8.63 6.96
N ASN A 112 -1.47 7.78 7.96
CA ASN A 112 -0.48 6.83 8.43
C ASN A 112 -0.99 5.38 8.32
N GLY A 113 -0.18 4.40 8.72
CA GLY A 113 -0.56 2.98 8.62
C GLY A 113 -1.80 2.60 9.42
N MET A 114 -2.09 3.29 10.52
CA MET A 114 -3.29 3.03 11.32
C MET A 114 -4.55 3.57 10.67
N ASP A 115 -4.48 4.71 9.97
CA ASP A 115 -5.62 5.29 9.25
C ASP A 115 -6.15 4.34 8.17
N MET A 116 -5.28 3.50 7.59
CA MET A 116 -5.69 2.51 6.61
C MET A 116 -6.33 1.27 7.22
N SER A 117 -5.84 0.81 8.35
CA SER A 117 -6.29 -0.42 8.99
C SER A 117 -7.44 -0.21 9.96
N ARG A 118 -7.62 1.01 10.44
CA ARG A 118 -8.65 1.46 11.39
C ARG A 118 -9.56 2.51 10.75
N ARG A 119 -10.08 3.42 11.56
CA ARG A 119 -10.82 4.61 11.10
C ARG A 119 -9.84 5.77 10.90
N TRP A 120 -10.18 6.68 9.99
CA TRP A 120 -9.41 7.89 9.75
C TRP A 120 -9.30 8.74 11.02
N SER A 121 -8.07 9.14 11.37
CA SER A 121 -7.79 9.87 12.60
C SER A 121 -8.08 11.38 12.53
N ASP A 122 -8.49 11.89 11.37
CA ASP A 122 -8.69 13.32 11.11
C ASP A 122 -7.43 14.14 11.43
N THR A 123 -6.26 13.56 11.12
CA THR A 123 -4.98 14.24 11.27
C THR A 123 -4.61 14.98 9.99
N TRP A 124 -4.07 16.17 10.15
CA TRP A 124 -3.54 17.02 9.09
C TRP A 124 -2.06 17.28 9.34
N ILE A 125 -1.35 17.75 8.32
CA ILE A 125 0.08 18.02 8.39
C ILE A 125 0.42 19.34 7.75
N ILE A 126 1.42 20.01 8.30
CA ILE A 126 2.04 21.19 7.71
C ILE A 126 3.14 20.71 6.77
N ASP A 127 3.05 21.07 5.49
CA ASP A 127 3.96 20.66 4.44
C ASP A 127 4.36 21.86 3.57
N PHE A 128 5.54 22.41 3.79
CA PHE A 128 6.10 23.47 2.98
C PHE A 128 6.76 22.97 1.68
N GLY A 129 6.46 21.73 1.28
CA GLY A 129 6.95 21.17 0.02
C GLY A 129 8.43 20.81 0.04
N VAL A 130 9.00 20.76 -1.17
CA VAL A 130 10.41 20.33 -1.39
C VAL A 130 11.36 21.53 -1.44
N ASP A 131 10.95 22.61 -2.10
CA ASP A 131 11.86 23.73 -2.48
C ASP A 131 11.56 25.04 -1.76
N MET A 132 10.39 25.18 -1.08
CA MET A 132 9.99 26.42 -0.42
C MET A 132 11.04 26.85 0.60
N THR A 133 11.59 28.05 0.43
CA THR A 133 12.58 28.64 1.36
C THR A 133 11.92 29.04 2.68
N GLU A 134 12.70 29.24 3.74
CA GLU A 134 12.20 29.75 5.03
C GLU A 134 11.50 31.10 4.86
N ARG A 135 12.03 31.98 3.99
CA ARG A 135 11.44 33.26 3.65
C ARG A 135 10.07 33.16 3.00
N GLU A 136 9.87 32.16 2.12
CA GLU A 136 8.58 31.90 1.45
C GLU A 136 7.59 31.18 2.37
N ALA A 137 8.07 30.38 3.31
CA ALA A 137 7.26 29.67 4.28
C ALA A 137 6.73 30.58 5.39
N SER A 138 7.55 31.56 5.84
CA SER A 138 7.22 32.40 7.00
C SER A 138 5.94 33.23 6.87
N PRO A 139 5.49 33.69 5.67
CA PRO A 139 4.19 34.36 5.54
C PRO A 139 2.95 33.48 5.71
N PHE A 140 3.08 32.15 5.72
CA PHE A 140 2.02 31.25 6.18
C PHE A 140 2.01 31.26 7.73
N THR A 141 1.53 32.35 8.31
CA THR A 141 1.81 32.73 9.70
C THR A 141 1.52 31.63 10.70
N LEU A 142 0.30 31.07 10.73
CA LEU A 142 -0.09 30.08 11.74
C LEU A 142 0.64 28.72 11.54
N PRO A 143 0.71 28.14 10.33
CA PRO A 143 1.49 26.94 10.09
C PRO A 143 2.98 27.11 10.41
N PHE A 144 3.58 28.22 10.00
CA PHE A 144 5.01 28.47 10.21
C PHE A 144 5.36 28.65 11.70
N GLU A 145 4.57 29.43 12.45
CA GLU A 145 4.78 29.61 13.88
C GLU A 145 4.63 28.30 14.65
N HIS A 146 3.70 27.45 14.26
CA HIS A 146 3.57 26.11 14.86
C HIS A 146 4.87 25.30 14.67
N VAL A 147 5.37 25.22 13.44
CA VAL A 147 6.60 24.48 13.13
C VAL A 147 7.81 25.13 13.81
N ARG A 148 7.86 26.48 13.88
CA ARG A 148 8.91 27.22 14.60
C ARG A 148 8.92 26.86 16.09
N ALA A 149 7.76 26.78 16.71
CA ALA A 149 7.64 26.47 18.13
C ALA A 149 7.90 25.01 18.49
N HIS A 150 7.42 24.07 17.65
CA HIS A 150 7.39 22.65 17.99
C HIS A 150 8.44 21.79 17.27
N VAL A 151 8.99 22.24 16.14
CA VAL A 151 9.98 21.46 15.36
C VAL A 151 11.37 22.06 15.44
N LYS A 152 11.53 23.38 15.29
CA LYS A 152 12.84 24.04 15.27
C LYS A 152 13.70 23.71 16.49
N PRO A 153 13.19 23.74 17.75
CA PRO A 153 14.00 23.44 18.92
C PRO A 153 14.55 22.00 18.91
N LEU A 154 13.75 21.04 18.46
CA LEU A 154 14.13 19.62 18.38
C LEU A 154 15.16 19.36 17.28
N ARG A 155 15.10 20.13 16.18
CA ARG A 155 16.01 19.98 15.05
C ARG A 155 17.29 20.78 15.16
N SER A 156 17.34 21.83 15.96
CA SER A 156 18.51 22.70 16.13
C SER A 156 19.77 21.93 16.59
N SER A 157 19.60 20.86 17.37
CA SER A 157 20.66 19.97 17.84
C SER A 157 20.86 18.73 17.00
N ASN A 158 20.16 18.57 15.86
CA ASN A 158 20.22 17.37 15.05
C ASN A 158 21.58 17.27 14.35
N LYS A 159 22.19 16.05 14.40
CA LYS A 159 23.49 15.79 13.76
C LYS A 159 23.43 15.87 12.22
N ARG A 160 22.25 15.59 11.61
CA ARG A 160 22.05 15.72 10.16
C ARG A 160 21.83 17.17 9.79
N ALA A 161 22.78 17.78 9.07
CA ALA A 161 22.71 19.17 8.63
C ALA A 161 21.42 19.47 7.85
N SER A 162 20.99 18.57 6.95
CA SER A 162 19.76 18.74 6.17
C SER A 162 18.50 18.93 7.03
N TYR A 163 18.41 18.27 8.20
CA TYR A 163 17.28 18.42 9.12
C TYR A 163 17.39 19.72 9.94
N ARG A 164 18.60 20.11 10.34
CA ARG A 164 18.84 21.31 11.11
C ARG A 164 18.65 22.56 10.26
N ASP A 165 19.22 22.56 9.06
CA ASP A 165 19.28 23.74 8.19
C ASP A 165 17.98 23.94 7.40
N ASN A 166 17.15 22.89 7.22
CA ASN A 166 15.81 22.93 6.63
C ASN A 166 14.73 22.53 7.65
N TRP A 167 14.81 23.07 8.85
CA TRP A 167 13.96 22.69 9.99
C TRP A 167 12.45 22.85 9.73
N TRP A 168 12.05 23.75 8.84
CA TRP A 168 10.64 24.00 8.48
C TRP A 168 10.07 23.02 7.48
N ARG A 169 10.88 22.22 6.80
CA ARG A 169 10.45 21.20 5.83
C ARG A 169 10.35 19.82 6.47
N LEU A 170 9.55 18.95 5.87
CA LEU A 170 9.55 17.53 6.22
C LEU A 170 10.95 16.94 5.98
N ALA A 171 11.32 15.94 6.78
CA ALA A 171 12.68 15.39 6.75
C ALA A 171 13.00 14.71 5.41
N GLU A 172 12.07 13.90 4.90
CA GLU A 172 12.18 13.24 3.60
C GLU A 172 10.86 13.44 2.82
N PRO A 173 10.77 14.51 2.03
CA PRO A 173 9.53 14.87 1.32
C PRO A 173 9.28 14.04 0.06
N ILE A 174 10.20 13.15 -0.33
CA ILE A 174 10.16 12.22 -1.47
C ILE A 174 9.74 12.90 -2.80
N PRO A 175 10.60 13.72 -3.42
CA PRO A 175 10.27 14.47 -4.64
C PRO A 175 9.80 13.61 -5.80
N LYS A 176 10.40 12.42 -5.98
CA LYS A 176 10.03 11.46 -7.05
C LYS A 176 8.59 10.98 -6.90
N MET A 177 8.15 10.66 -5.67
CA MET A 177 6.77 10.28 -5.38
C MET A 177 5.81 11.42 -5.70
N ARG A 178 6.11 12.64 -5.23
CA ARG A 178 5.28 13.83 -5.49
C ARG A 178 5.12 14.10 -6.98
N LYS A 179 6.20 13.95 -7.74
CA LYS A 179 6.16 14.08 -9.21
C LYS A 179 5.30 12.99 -9.85
N ALA A 180 5.41 11.75 -9.38
CA ALA A 180 4.63 10.64 -9.92
C ALA A 180 3.13 10.73 -9.58
N LEU A 181 2.77 11.37 -8.45
CA LEU A 181 1.39 11.59 -8.03
C LEU A 181 0.75 12.84 -8.64
N ALA A 182 1.55 13.74 -9.23
CA ALA A 182 1.05 15.00 -9.76
C ALA A 182 0.01 14.78 -10.85
N GLY A 183 -1.18 15.40 -10.68
CA GLY A 183 -2.29 15.29 -11.64
C GLY A 183 -3.18 14.06 -11.48
N LEU A 184 -2.84 13.11 -10.61
CA LEU A 184 -3.73 11.99 -10.32
C LEU A 184 -4.85 12.45 -9.35
N PRO A 185 -6.11 12.03 -9.57
CA PRO A 185 -7.21 12.35 -8.65
C PRO A 185 -7.17 11.50 -7.38
N ARG A 186 -6.55 10.31 -7.44
CA ARG A 186 -6.38 9.35 -6.35
C ARG A 186 -5.14 8.50 -6.60
N PHE A 187 -4.70 7.80 -5.58
CA PHE A 187 -3.58 6.85 -5.67
C PHE A 187 -3.81 5.65 -4.76
N ILE A 188 -3.08 4.57 -5.00
CA ILE A 188 -3.17 3.35 -4.19
C ILE A 188 -2.16 3.43 -3.05
N ALA A 189 -2.56 3.03 -1.84
CA ALA A 189 -1.66 2.91 -0.71
C ALA A 189 -1.83 1.57 0.03
N THR A 190 -0.73 1.10 0.64
CA THR A 190 -0.71 -0.09 1.51
C THR A 190 0.19 0.17 2.71
N PRO A 191 -0.13 -0.33 3.92
CA PRO A 191 0.78 -0.22 5.06
C PRO A 191 2.08 -0.98 4.80
N VAL A 192 3.20 -0.39 5.22
CA VAL A 192 4.52 -1.05 5.20
C VAL A 192 4.47 -2.34 6.02
N VAL A 193 3.86 -2.28 7.22
CA VAL A 193 3.70 -3.45 8.10
C VAL A 193 2.23 -3.58 8.46
N ALA A 194 1.62 -4.73 8.17
CA ALA A 194 0.23 -5.02 8.51
C ALA A 194 -0.03 -6.53 8.61
N LYS A 195 -1.06 -6.92 9.40
CA LYS A 195 -1.52 -8.30 9.49
C LYS A 195 -2.04 -8.84 8.16
N PHE A 196 -2.79 -8.02 7.44
CA PHE A 196 -3.34 -8.32 6.13
C PHE A 196 -2.73 -7.41 5.07
N ARG A 197 -2.44 -7.95 3.89
CA ARG A 197 -1.97 -7.16 2.75
C ARG A 197 -3.16 -6.52 2.06
N LEU A 198 -3.42 -5.26 2.41
CA LEU A 198 -4.56 -4.48 1.92
C LEU A 198 -4.08 -3.27 1.13
N PHE A 199 -4.71 -3.04 0.00
CA PHE A 199 -4.54 -1.84 -0.80
C PHE A 199 -5.83 -1.02 -0.76
N VAL A 200 -5.70 0.29 -0.59
CA VAL A 200 -6.84 1.21 -0.53
C VAL A 200 -6.59 2.43 -1.39
N TRP A 201 -7.68 3.07 -1.81
CA TRP A 201 -7.63 4.37 -2.45
C TRP A 201 -7.35 5.47 -1.44
N MET A 202 -6.45 6.37 -1.82
CA MET A 202 -6.23 7.65 -1.15
C MET A 202 -6.55 8.78 -2.12
N HIS A 203 -7.24 9.81 -1.65
CA HIS A 203 -7.52 11.00 -2.44
C HIS A 203 -6.23 11.82 -2.64
N ALA A 204 -6.13 12.56 -3.75
CA ALA A 204 -4.92 13.30 -4.14
C ALA A 204 -4.45 14.37 -3.14
N ASP A 205 -5.35 14.90 -2.31
CA ASP A 205 -5.03 15.89 -1.27
C ASP A 205 -4.33 15.30 -0.04
N VAL A 206 -4.31 13.97 0.08
CA VAL A 206 -3.71 13.27 1.21
C VAL A 206 -2.20 13.13 1.02
N LEU A 207 -1.42 13.58 2.00
CA LEU A 207 0.00 13.26 2.09
C LEU A 207 0.19 12.01 2.95
N ALA A 208 0.87 11.00 2.41
CA ALA A 208 1.09 9.72 3.08
C ALA A 208 2.35 9.72 3.95
N ASP A 209 2.26 9.09 5.13
CA ASP A 209 3.38 8.84 6.05
C ASP A 209 4.26 7.69 5.56
N HIS A 210 5.53 7.67 5.96
CA HIS A 210 6.49 6.59 5.65
C HIS A 210 6.10 5.19 6.13
N GLN A 211 5.06 5.07 6.96
CA GLN A 211 4.44 3.79 7.29
C GLN A 211 3.59 3.22 6.15
N LEU A 212 3.45 3.99 5.06
CA LEU A 212 2.73 3.59 3.86
C LEU A 212 3.67 3.45 2.66
N VAL A 213 3.35 2.50 1.81
CA VAL A 213 3.84 2.44 0.43
C VAL A 213 2.75 2.97 -0.48
N VAL A 214 3.12 3.91 -1.33
CA VAL A 214 2.25 4.57 -2.30
C VAL A 214 2.54 4.02 -3.69
N THR A 215 1.50 3.65 -4.43
CA THR A 215 1.59 3.32 -5.86
C THR A 215 0.90 4.42 -6.67
N ALA A 216 1.67 5.06 -7.54
CA ALA A 216 1.23 6.20 -8.36
C ALA A 216 0.39 5.71 -9.56
N ARG A 217 -0.79 5.20 -9.28
CA ARG A 217 -1.81 4.76 -10.27
C ARG A 217 -3.19 5.11 -9.75
N ALA A 218 -4.11 5.42 -10.68
CA ALA A 218 -5.48 5.83 -10.37
C ALA A 218 -6.54 4.86 -10.93
N ASP A 219 -6.13 3.79 -11.62
CA ASP A 219 -7.02 2.82 -12.24
C ASP A 219 -7.31 1.61 -11.36
N ASP A 220 -8.55 1.10 -11.45
CA ASP A 220 -9.01 -0.03 -10.67
C ASP A 220 -8.39 -1.37 -11.14
N ALA A 221 -7.88 -1.44 -12.38
CA ALA A 221 -7.18 -2.62 -12.86
C ALA A 221 -5.87 -2.84 -12.09
N THR A 222 -5.06 -1.80 -11.90
CA THR A 222 -3.86 -1.86 -11.07
C THR A 222 -4.21 -2.23 -9.61
N LEU A 223 -5.27 -1.63 -9.05
CA LEU A 223 -5.72 -1.99 -7.69
C LEU A 223 -6.08 -3.48 -7.59
N GLY A 224 -6.81 -4.01 -8.58
CA GLY A 224 -7.20 -5.42 -8.62
C GLY A 224 -5.99 -6.36 -8.73
N ILE A 225 -5.02 -6.04 -9.58
CA ILE A 225 -3.78 -6.82 -9.69
C ILE A 225 -3.06 -6.88 -8.35
N LEU A 226 -2.92 -5.73 -7.66
CA LEU A 226 -2.25 -5.67 -6.35
C LEU A 226 -3.04 -6.38 -5.25
N HIS A 227 -4.37 -6.48 -5.36
CA HIS A 227 -5.23 -7.20 -4.42
C HIS A 227 -5.35 -8.70 -4.70
N SER A 228 -4.88 -9.17 -5.87
CA SER A 228 -4.98 -10.59 -6.22
C SER A 228 -4.12 -11.48 -5.34
N ARG A 229 -4.56 -12.73 -5.17
CA ARG A 229 -3.79 -13.80 -4.52
C ARG A 229 -2.39 -13.95 -5.11
N LEU A 230 -2.24 -13.71 -6.42
CA LEU A 230 -0.96 -13.81 -7.12
C LEU A 230 0.06 -12.81 -6.54
N HIS A 231 -0.35 -11.55 -6.42
CA HIS A 231 0.52 -10.51 -5.86
C HIS A 231 0.66 -10.65 -4.34
N GLU A 232 -0.39 -11.06 -3.63
CA GLU A 232 -0.31 -11.31 -2.18
C GLU A 232 0.74 -12.38 -1.87
N LEU A 233 0.67 -13.55 -2.51
CA LEU A 233 1.65 -14.64 -2.35
C LEU A 233 3.07 -14.17 -2.65
N TRP A 234 3.26 -13.48 -3.78
CA TRP A 234 4.56 -12.92 -4.17
C TRP A 234 5.09 -11.96 -3.12
N SER A 235 4.25 -11.03 -2.66
CA SER A 235 4.64 -10.02 -1.69
C SER A 235 4.94 -10.58 -0.30
N LEU A 236 4.22 -11.63 0.12
CA LEU A 236 4.45 -12.31 1.39
C LEU A 236 5.77 -13.09 1.40
N ARG A 237 6.14 -13.70 0.28
CA ARG A 237 7.39 -14.49 0.16
C ARG A 237 8.63 -13.60 -0.03
N LEU A 238 8.52 -12.48 -0.75
CA LEU A 238 9.63 -11.55 -0.99
C LEU A 238 9.71 -10.40 0.02
N GLY A 239 8.67 -10.22 0.80
CA GLY A 239 8.65 -9.31 1.93
C GLY A 239 9.49 -9.85 3.08
N THR A 240 9.98 -8.94 3.92
CA THR A 240 10.50 -9.30 5.25
C THR A 240 9.34 -9.35 6.25
N SER A 241 9.57 -9.85 7.45
CA SER A 241 8.59 -9.78 8.53
C SER A 241 9.14 -8.95 9.69
N LEU A 242 8.23 -8.27 10.38
CA LEU A 242 8.48 -7.67 11.67
C LEU A 242 7.59 -8.42 12.68
N GLU A 243 8.19 -9.27 13.50
CA GLU A 243 7.48 -10.28 14.30
C GLU A 243 6.66 -11.21 13.36
N ASP A 244 5.35 -11.33 13.59
CA ASP A 244 4.40 -12.11 12.78
C ASP A 244 3.71 -11.30 11.66
N ARG A 245 4.10 -10.02 11.48
CA ARG A 245 3.48 -9.11 10.51
C ARG A 245 4.35 -8.94 9.27
N PRO A 246 3.82 -9.28 8.08
CA PRO A 246 4.55 -9.13 6.83
C PRO A 246 4.83 -7.65 6.52
N ARG A 247 6.05 -7.37 6.06
CA ARG A 247 6.49 -6.06 5.62
C ARG A 247 6.52 -5.99 4.10
N TYR A 248 5.83 -5.01 3.54
CA TYR A 248 5.83 -4.70 2.11
C TYR A 248 6.95 -3.70 1.79
N THR A 249 7.81 -4.07 0.85
CA THR A 249 8.92 -3.21 0.39
C THR A 249 8.77 -2.98 -1.11
N PRO A 250 8.70 -1.74 -1.61
CA PRO A 250 8.55 -1.46 -3.04
C PRO A 250 9.57 -2.19 -3.91
N THR A 251 10.83 -2.21 -3.49
CA THR A 251 11.95 -2.75 -4.26
C THR A 251 11.99 -4.26 -4.37
N THR A 252 11.35 -4.99 -3.46
CA THR A 252 11.31 -6.46 -3.46
C THR A 252 9.94 -7.01 -3.77
N CYS A 253 8.85 -6.34 -3.36
CA CYS A 253 7.49 -6.83 -3.58
C CYS A 253 6.88 -6.29 -4.88
N PHE A 254 7.06 -5.00 -5.17
CA PHE A 254 6.45 -4.36 -6.34
C PHE A 254 7.36 -4.37 -7.57
N GLU A 255 8.61 -3.92 -7.43
CA GLU A 255 9.53 -3.79 -8.58
C GLU A 255 9.90 -5.15 -9.20
N THR A 256 9.79 -6.24 -8.45
CA THR A 256 10.06 -7.60 -8.94
C THR A 256 8.81 -8.31 -9.47
N PHE A 257 7.59 -7.83 -9.17
CA PHE A 257 6.36 -8.52 -9.55
C PHE A 257 6.17 -8.50 -11.09
N PRO A 258 5.97 -9.63 -11.74
CA PRO A 258 5.80 -9.69 -13.19
C PRO A 258 4.34 -9.42 -13.59
N PHE A 259 3.89 -8.17 -13.55
CA PHE A 259 2.52 -7.76 -13.89
C PHE A 259 2.02 -8.42 -15.19
N PRO A 260 0.70 -8.60 -15.41
CA PRO A 260 0.17 -9.10 -16.68
C PRO A 260 0.69 -8.29 -17.87
N ALA A 261 0.91 -8.92 -19.01
CA ALA A 261 1.39 -8.27 -20.22
C ALA A 261 0.42 -7.18 -20.68
N GLY A 262 0.94 -6.03 -21.06
CA GLY A 262 0.14 -4.85 -21.45
C GLY A 262 -0.48 -4.07 -20.27
N LEU A 263 -0.32 -4.56 -19.03
CA LEU A 263 -0.78 -3.91 -17.79
C LEU A 263 0.37 -3.64 -16.82
N THR A 264 1.61 -3.63 -17.30
CA THR A 264 2.75 -3.25 -16.46
C THR A 264 2.70 -1.75 -16.15
N PRO A 265 3.36 -1.30 -15.07
CA PRO A 265 3.51 0.12 -14.81
C PRO A 265 4.11 0.95 -15.97
N ALA A 266 4.96 0.34 -16.80
CA ALA A 266 5.50 0.99 -18.00
C ALA A 266 4.44 1.12 -19.11
N ASP A 267 3.62 0.10 -19.34
CA ASP A 267 2.54 0.13 -20.33
C ASP A 267 1.50 1.23 -20.03
N THR A 268 1.29 1.50 -18.73
CA THR A 268 0.32 2.49 -18.23
C THR A 268 0.98 3.78 -17.72
N ALA A 269 2.23 4.05 -18.12
CA ALA A 269 3.03 5.17 -17.61
C ALA A 269 2.45 6.56 -17.94
N HIS A 270 1.61 6.68 -18.96
CA HIS A 270 0.88 7.92 -19.29
C HIS A 270 -0.13 8.33 -18.22
N GLN A 271 -0.51 7.40 -17.29
CA GLN A 271 -1.42 7.63 -16.16
C GLN A 271 -2.82 8.16 -16.51
N ARG A 272 -3.20 8.12 -17.79
CA ARG A 272 -4.57 8.47 -18.23
C ARG A 272 -5.49 7.30 -17.98
N THR A 273 -6.68 7.61 -17.48
CA THR A 273 -7.74 6.63 -17.24
C THR A 273 -9.00 6.97 -18.01
N GLU A 274 -9.83 5.98 -18.26
CA GLU A 274 -11.17 6.12 -18.77
C GLU A 274 -12.16 5.38 -17.86
N ALA A 275 -13.36 5.97 -17.70
CA ALA A 275 -14.41 5.41 -16.89
C ALA A 275 -15.25 4.43 -17.71
N LEU A 276 -15.51 3.25 -17.14
CA LEU A 276 -16.49 2.30 -17.66
C LEU A 276 -17.92 2.75 -17.27
N PRO A 277 -18.98 2.19 -17.91
CA PRO A 277 -20.35 2.55 -17.60
C PRO A 277 -20.78 2.34 -16.13
N ASP A 278 -20.13 1.40 -15.44
CA ASP A 278 -20.32 1.12 -14.01
C ASP A 278 -19.43 1.96 -13.09
N GLY A 279 -18.67 2.89 -13.66
CA GLY A 279 -17.78 3.81 -12.96
C GLY A 279 -16.40 3.24 -12.62
N ALA A 280 -16.09 1.97 -12.95
CA ALA A 280 -14.74 1.45 -12.81
C ALA A 280 -13.76 2.18 -13.73
N GLN A 281 -12.53 2.40 -13.27
CA GLN A 281 -11.50 3.10 -14.02
C GLN A 281 -10.49 2.11 -14.58
N ILE A 282 -10.22 2.19 -15.88
CA ILE A 282 -9.15 1.41 -16.54
C ILE A 282 -8.10 2.35 -17.12
N PRO A 283 -6.86 1.89 -17.35
CA PRO A 283 -5.91 2.66 -18.16
C PRO A 283 -6.48 2.93 -19.56
N ALA A 284 -6.30 4.15 -20.05
CA ALA A 284 -6.69 4.50 -21.41
C ALA A 284 -5.77 3.85 -22.46
N GLU A 285 -6.21 3.84 -23.73
CA GLU A 285 -5.38 3.45 -24.89
C GLU A 285 -4.85 2.00 -24.86
N LEU A 286 -5.56 1.09 -24.20
CA LEU A 286 -5.20 -0.32 -24.19
C LEU A 286 -5.53 -1.02 -25.50
N GLN A 287 -4.69 -1.99 -25.90
CA GLN A 287 -4.99 -2.90 -27.01
C GLN A 287 -6.25 -3.72 -26.69
N PRO A 288 -7.09 -4.08 -27.69
CA PRO A 288 -8.40 -4.70 -27.45
C PRO A 288 -8.36 -5.95 -26.54
N ALA A 289 -7.39 -6.84 -26.74
CA ALA A 289 -7.24 -8.06 -25.93
C ALA A 289 -6.89 -7.71 -24.47
N VAL A 290 -5.95 -6.79 -24.25
CA VAL A 290 -5.55 -6.30 -22.91
C VAL A 290 -6.68 -5.55 -22.25
N ARG A 291 -7.44 -4.77 -23.02
CA ARG A 291 -8.60 -4.01 -22.53
C ARG A 291 -9.64 -4.91 -21.89
N ALA A 292 -9.99 -6.02 -22.52
CA ALA A 292 -10.97 -6.96 -21.97
C ALA A 292 -10.55 -7.48 -20.58
N HIS A 293 -9.27 -7.80 -20.39
CA HIS A 293 -8.72 -8.20 -19.09
C HIS A 293 -8.73 -7.04 -18.08
N ALA A 294 -8.30 -5.84 -18.49
CA ALA A 294 -8.32 -4.66 -17.63
C ALA A 294 -9.73 -4.33 -17.15
N GLU A 295 -10.75 -4.42 -18.01
CA GLU A 295 -12.15 -4.21 -17.66
C GLU A 295 -12.65 -5.25 -16.64
N ALA A 296 -12.36 -6.53 -16.85
CA ALA A 296 -12.75 -7.59 -15.92
C ALA A 296 -12.12 -7.38 -14.52
N ILE A 297 -10.82 -7.10 -14.49
CA ILE A 297 -10.09 -6.83 -13.24
C ILE A 297 -10.63 -5.57 -12.55
N ALA A 298 -10.82 -4.48 -13.29
CA ALA A 298 -11.28 -3.21 -12.75
C ALA A 298 -12.68 -3.30 -12.14
N ARG A 299 -13.62 -4.00 -12.82
CA ARG A 299 -14.97 -4.22 -12.27
C ARG A 299 -14.94 -5.06 -10.98
N ALA A 300 -14.15 -6.13 -10.95
CA ALA A 300 -14.00 -6.95 -9.75
C ALA A 300 -13.37 -6.14 -8.60
N ALA A 301 -12.34 -5.35 -8.87
CA ALA A 301 -11.68 -4.50 -7.88
C ALA A 301 -12.62 -3.41 -7.35
N LYS A 302 -13.35 -2.72 -8.24
CA LYS A 302 -14.33 -1.72 -7.84
C LYS A 302 -15.44 -2.33 -6.99
N HIS A 303 -15.94 -3.50 -7.37
CA HIS A 303 -16.95 -4.22 -6.59
C HIS A 303 -16.47 -4.52 -5.16
N LEU A 304 -15.23 -5.00 -5.01
CA LEU A 304 -14.61 -5.19 -3.69
C LEU A 304 -14.56 -3.88 -2.89
N VAL A 305 -14.16 -2.77 -3.53
CA VAL A 305 -14.08 -1.45 -2.88
C VAL A 305 -15.47 -1.01 -2.43
N ASP A 306 -16.49 -1.08 -3.31
CA ASP A 306 -17.86 -0.68 -3.02
C ASP A 306 -18.45 -1.47 -1.82
N LEU A 307 -18.24 -2.79 -1.79
CA LEU A 307 -18.68 -3.63 -0.68
C LEU A 307 -17.97 -3.30 0.64
N ARG A 308 -16.66 -3.04 0.58
CA ARG A 308 -15.87 -2.62 1.74
C ARG A 308 -16.35 -1.27 2.27
N ASP A 309 -16.58 -0.31 1.39
CA ASP A 309 -17.03 1.03 1.77
C ASP A 309 -18.44 1.00 2.37
N ALA A 310 -19.35 0.23 1.80
CA ALA A 310 -20.70 0.02 2.36
C ALA A 310 -20.66 -0.64 3.75
N TRP A 311 -19.75 -1.64 3.94
CA TRP A 311 -19.58 -2.25 5.25
C TRP A 311 -18.92 -1.31 6.26
N LEU A 312 -17.93 -0.53 5.85
CA LEU A 312 -17.24 0.42 6.72
C LEU A 312 -18.15 1.58 7.14
N ASN A 313 -19.01 2.04 6.23
CA ASN A 313 -19.81 3.25 6.38
C ASN A 313 -21.30 3.00 6.11
N PRO A 314 -21.99 2.17 6.94
CA PRO A 314 -23.42 1.93 6.77
C PRO A 314 -24.19 3.28 6.83
N PRO A 315 -25.07 3.58 5.86
CA PRO A 315 -25.77 4.87 5.82
C PRO A 315 -26.72 5.11 7.01
N GLU A 316 -27.15 4.03 7.66
CA GLU A 316 -27.95 4.11 8.88
C GLU A 316 -27.14 4.62 10.08
N TRP A 317 -25.83 4.41 10.09
CA TRP A 317 -24.94 4.72 11.20
C TRP A 317 -23.99 5.88 10.91
N THR A 318 -23.88 6.30 9.65
CA THR A 318 -22.94 7.33 9.24
C THR A 318 -23.65 8.43 8.44
N GLU A 319 -23.02 9.60 8.41
CA GLU A 319 -23.41 10.71 7.57
C GLU A 319 -22.18 11.39 6.97
N ALA A 320 -22.37 11.99 5.79
CA ALA A 320 -21.37 12.79 5.13
C ALA A 320 -21.51 14.25 5.57
N LEU A 321 -20.44 14.83 6.10
CA LEU A 321 -20.35 16.24 6.43
C LEU A 321 -19.44 16.94 5.44
N PRO A 322 -19.86 18.05 4.82
CA PRO A 322 -19.00 18.83 3.95
C PRO A 322 -17.71 19.23 4.64
N GLU A 323 -16.59 19.07 3.93
CA GLU A 323 -15.30 19.50 4.45
C GLU A 323 -15.13 21.01 4.26
N VAL A 324 -14.17 21.60 4.99
CA VAL A 324 -13.89 23.03 4.98
C VAL A 324 -13.64 23.56 3.56
N VAL A 325 -14.25 24.71 3.27
CA VAL A 325 -13.88 25.51 2.09
C VAL A 325 -12.75 26.46 2.51
N PRO A 326 -11.53 26.29 2.00
CA PRO A 326 -10.42 27.19 2.32
C PRO A 326 -10.70 28.62 1.86
N LEU A 327 -10.10 29.58 2.56
CA LEU A 327 -10.23 30.99 2.20
C LEU A 327 -9.80 31.24 0.74
N GLY A 328 -10.63 31.95 0.00
CA GLY A 328 -10.39 32.27 -1.41
C GLY A 328 -10.83 31.19 -2.40
N MET A 329 -11.41 30.08 -1.95
CA MET A 329 -11.99 29.03 -2.81
C MET A 329 -13.52 29.12 -2.82
N ASN A 330 -14.15 28.68 -3.94
CA ASN A 330 -15.60 28.64 -4.09
C ASN A 330 -16.23 27.33 -3.58
N SER A 331 -15.42 26.27 -3.48
CA SER A 331 -15.84 24.94 -3.00
C SER A 331 -14.67 24.26 -2.29
N SER A 332 -15.01 23.25 -1.48
CA SER A 332 -13.98 22.42 -0.84
C SER A 332 -13.21 21.59 -1.90
N PRO A 333 -11.86 21.60 -1.88
CA PRO A 333 -11.08 20.68 -2.68
C PRO A 333 -10.99 19.28 -2.03
N TYR A 334 -11.54 19.12 -0.84
CA TYR A 334 -11.49 17.89 -0.05
C TYR A 334 -12.82 17.12 -0.18
N PRO A 335 -12.81 15.80 -0.14
CA PRO A 335 -14.03 15.00 -0.04
C PRO A 335 -14.73 15.23 1.31
N ASP A 336 -16.03 15.00 1.34
CA ASP A 336 -16.83 15.04 2.55
C ASP A 336 -16.29 14.07 3.61
N ARG A 337 -16.42 14.47 4.87
CA ARG A 337 -16.04 13.61 6.01
C ARG A 337 -17.17 12.65 6.33
N ILE A 338 -16.86 11.37 6.39
CA ILE A 338 -17.79 10.38 6.89
C ILE A 338 -17.65 10.30 8.41
N VAL A 339 -18.71 10.66 9.12
CA VAL A 339 -18.77 10.65 10.59
C VAL A 339 -19.89 9.74 11.08
N ALA A 340 -19.78 9.29 12.33
CA ALA A 340 -20.86 8.54 12.96
C ALA A 340 -22.04 9.46 13.26
N ARG A 341 -23.27 8.98 13.00
CA ARG A 341 -24.49 9.62 13.52
C ARG A 341 -24.51 9.50 15.04
N ALA A 342 -25.20 10.44 15.69
CA ALA A 342 -25.35 10.45 17.15
C ALA A 342 -25.88 9.10 17.67
N GLY A 343 -25.18 8.51 18.64
CA GLY A 343 -25.49 7.21 19.23
C GLY A 343 -24.88 5.98 18.55
N PHE A 344 -24.24 6.14 17.36
CA PHE A 344 -23.59 5.03 16.64
C PHE A 344 -22.06 5.09 16.67
N GLU A 345 -21.45 5.97 17.47
CA GLU A 345 -20.00 6.19 17.53
C GLU A 345 -19.24 4.91 17.85
N LYS A 346 -19.75 4.11 18.80
CA LYS A 346 -19.13 2.85 19.22
C LYS A 346 -19.20 1.76 18.15
N GLU A 347 -20.33 1.70 17.43
CA GLU A 347 -20.57 0.74 16.34
C GLU A 347 -19.68 1.07 15.15
N VAL A 348 -19.64 2.34 14.73
CA VAL A 348 -18.80 2.81 13.63
C VAL A 348 -17.32 2.66 13.96
N ALA A 349 -16.89 2.90 15.21
CA ALA A 349 -15.50 2.69 15.63
C ALA A 349 -15.01 1.24 15.45
N LYS A 350 -15.92 0.24 15.48
CA LYS A 350 -15.62 -1.18 15.22
C LYS A 350 -15.57 -1.52 13.74
N ARG A 351 -16.10 -0.67 12.85
CA ARG A 351 -16.09 -0.85 11.40
C ARG A 351 -14.73 -0.44 10.85
N THR A 352 -13.77 -1.36 10.92
CA THR A 352 -12.39 -1.18 10.46
C THR A 352 -12.02 -2.28 9.48
N LEU A 353 -11.10 -2.00 8.56
CA LEU A 353 -10.62 -3.03 7.62
C LEU A 353 -10.02 -4.22 8.35
N THR A 354 -9.27 -4.00 9.45
CA THR A 354 -8.75 -5.10 10.26
C THR A 354 -9.86 -6.01 10.78
N ASN A 355 -10.96 -5.45 11.30
CA ASN A 355 -12.08 -6.23 11.81
C ASN A 355 -12.82 -6.95 10.68
N LEU A 356 -13.04 -6.30 9.55
CA LEU A 356 -13.65 -6.92 8.36
C LEU A 356 -12.87 -8.16 7.91
N TYR A 357 -11.55 -8.03 7.78
CA TYR A 357 -10.69 -9.13 7.34
C TYR A 357 -10.48 -10.22 8.39
N ASN A 358 -10.60 -9.90 9.68
CA ASN A 358 -10.69 -10.92 10.73
C ASN A 358 -12.01 -11.71 10.66
N LEU A 359 -13.14 -11.05 10.37
CA LEU A 359 -14.45 -11.69 10.22
C LEU A 359 -14.55 -12.51 8.93
N ARG A 360 -13.96 -12.04 7.84
CA ARG A 360 -13.94 -12.62 6.50
C ARG A 360 -15.31 -13.19 6.07
N PRO A 361 -16.35 -12.36 6.00
CA PRO A 361 -17.67 -12.80 5.56
C PRO A 361 -17.64 -13.39 4.13
N ALA A 362 -18.61 -14.24 3.79
CA ALA A 362 -18.63 -14.94 2.50
C ALA A 362 -18.57 -13.98 1.29
N TRP A 363 -19.25 -12.85 1.34
CA TRP A 363 -19.22 -11.85 0.27
C TRP A 363 -17.80 -11.27 0.04
N LEU A 364 -17.01 -11.11 1.11
CA LEU A 364 -15.63 -10.63 1.00
C LEU A 364 -14.74 -11.68 0.32
N ALA A 365 -14.90 -12.95 0.70
CA ALA A 365 -14.18 -14.05 0.07
C ALA A 365 -14.53 -14.15 -1.43
N GLN A 366 -15.80 -14.10 -1.79
CA GLN A 366 -16.28 -14.12 -3.18
C GLN A 366 -15.76 -12.95 -4.01
N ALA A 367 -15.72 -11.72 -3.42
CA ALA A 367 -15.18 -10.56 -4.11
C ALA A 367 -13.66 -10.72 -4.39
N HIS A 368 -12.89 -11.31 -3.48
CA HIS A 368 -11.49 -11.64 -3.72
C HIS A 368 -11.33 -12.74 -4.78
N GLU A 369 -12.13 -13.81 -4.73
CA GLU A 369 -12.14 -14.88 -5.75
C GLU A 369 -12.42 -14.32 -7.15
N ALA A 370 -13.33 -13.34 -7.27
CA ALA A 370 -13.61 -12.69 -8.54
C ALA A 370 -12.39 -11.89 -9.07
N ILE A 371 -11.65 -11.21 -8.20
CA ILE A 371 -10.40 -10.55 -8.57
C ILE A 371 -9.36 -11.57 -9.00
N ASP A 372 -9.19 -12.64 -8.24
CA ASP A 372 -8.21 -13.69 -8.51
C ASP A 372 -8.45 -14.35 -9.87
N ALA A 373 -9.70 -14.68 -10.18
CA ALA A 373 -10.11 -15.22 -11.47
C ALA A 373 -9.83 -14.24 -12.62
N ALA A 374 -10.17 -12.95 -12.46
CA ALA A 374 -9.94 -11.94 -13.47
C ALA A 374 -8.44 -11.70 -13.74
N VAL A 375 -7.62 -11.67 -12.68
CA VAL A 375 -6.17 -11.49 -12.81
C VAL A 375 -5.51 -12.73 -13.40
N ALA A 376 -5.91 -13.95 -12.99
CA ALA A 376 -5.42 -15.18 -13.57
C ALA A 376 -5.74 -15.26 -15.08
N GLY A 377 -6.93 -14.79 -15.49
CA GLY A 377 -7.30 -14.65 -16.89
C GLY A 377 -6.35 -13.78 -17.69
N ALA A 378 -5.85 -12.68 -17.10
CA ALA A 378 -4.89 -11.80 -17.74
C ALA A 378 -3.49 -12.44 -17.92
N TYR A 379 -3.17 -13.49 -17.16
CA TYR A 379 -1.98 -14.34 -17.38
C TYR A 379 -2.27 -15.53 -18.30
N GLY A 380 -3.51 -15.75 -18.74
CA GLY A 380 -3.90 -16.93 -19.51
C GLY A 380 -4.03 -18.22 -18.68
N TRP A 381 -4.24 -18.11 -17.35
CA TRP A 381 -4.33 -19.24 -16.42
C TRP A 381 -5.77 -19.55 -15.97
N MET A 382 -6.75 -19.25 -16.82
CA MET A 382 -8.19 -19.33 -16.50
C MET A 382 -8.67 -20.71 -16.06
N ASP A 383 -8.22 -21.76 -16.73
CA ASP A 383 -8.73 -23.12 -16.54
C ASP A 383 -8.20 -23.77 -15.25
N GLU A 384 -7.20 -23.18 -14.63
CA GLU A 384 -6.47 -23.77 -13.52
C GLU A 384 -6.53 -22.91 -12.23
N SER A 385 -6.99 -21.63 -12.32
CA SER A 385 -6.75 -20.61 -11.32
C SER A 385 -7.30 -20.86 -9.91
N PRO A 386 -8.54 -21.28 -9.66
CA PRO A 386 -9.00 -21.48 -8.27
C PRO A 386 -8.32 -22.67 -7.58
N ALA A 387 -7.79 -23.60 -8.35
CA ALA A 387 -7.21 -24.85 -7.87
C ALA A 387 -5.66 -24.88 -7.87
N LEU A 388 -4.99 -23.85 -8.44
CA LEU A 388 -3.52 -23.84 -8.48
C LEU A 388 -2.93 -23.76 -7.05
N PRO A 389 -2.03 -24.67 -6.68
CA PRO A 389 -1.26 -24.55 -5.44
C PRO A 389 -0.43 -23.26 -5.40
N ASP A 390 -0.20 -22.73 -4.18
CA ASP A 390 0.58 -21.50 -3.97
C ASP A 390 1.97 -21.58 -4.61
N ASP A 391 2.64 -22.72 -4.50
CA ASP A 391 3.98 -22.94 -5.05
C ASP A 391 4.00 -22.95 -6.58
N GLU A 392 2.97 -23.47 -7.21
CA GLU A 392 2.85 -23.43 -8.67
C GLU A 392 2.62 -22.01 -9.17
N ILE A 393 1.80 -21.21 -8.49
CA ILE A 393 1.65 -19.77 -8.77
C ILE A 393 3.00 -19.06 -8.68
N LEU A 394 3.71 -19.27 -7.58
CA LEU A 394 5.03 -18.66 -7.36
C LEU A 394 6.06 -19.09 -8.39
N ARG A 395 6.06 -20.36 -8.79
CA ARG A 395 6.94 -20.92 -9.82
C ARG A 395 6.68 -20.25 -11.18
N ARG A 396 5.42 -20.11 -11.59
CA ARG A 396 5.04 -19.44 -12.84
C ARG A 396 5.41 -17.95 -12.82
N LEU A 397 5.13 -17.26 -11.71
CA LEU A 397 5.51 -15.85 -11.55
C LEU A 397 7.03 -15.67 -11.61
N LEU A 398 7.81 -16.54 -10.94
CA LEU A 398 9.26 -16.46 -10.98
C LEU A 398 9.80 -16.71 -12.41
N ALA A 399 9.26 -17.68 -13.12
CA ALA A 399 9.64 -17.93 -14.51
C ALA A 399 9.43 -16.70 -15.39
N LEU A 400 8.24 -16.03 -15.29
CA LEU A 400 7.96 -14.79 -16.00
C LEU A 400 8.88 -13.64 -15.58
N ASN A 401 9.20 -13.53 -14.29
CA ASN A 401 10.13 -12.51 -13.80
C ASN A 401 11.52 -12.68 -14.43
N LEU A 402 12.06 -13.91 -14.39
CA LEU A 402 13.40 -14.21 -14.91
C LEU A 402 13.47 -14.05 -16.43
N GLU A 403 12.45 -14.49 -17.17
CA GLU A 403 12.33 -14.27 -18.62
C GLU A 403 12.40 -12.79 -18.96
N ARG A 404 11.59 -11.97 -18.32
CA ARG A 404 11.54 -10.52 -18.54
C ARG A 404 12.83 -9.83 -18.12
N ALA A 405 13.43 -10.26 -17.03
CA ALA A 405 14.71 -9.74 -16.57
C ALA A 405 15.84 -10.06 -17.55
N ALA A 406 15.82 -11.25 -18.17
CA ALA A 406 16.77 -11.61 -19.22
C ALA A 406 16.60 -10.75 -20.49
N ALA A 407 15.35 -10.46 -20.87
CA ALA A 407 15.05 -9.60 -22.02
C ALA A 407 15.41 -8.12 -21.81
N GLN A 408 15.69 -7.69 -20.57
CA GLN A 408 16.09 -6.31 -20.24
C GLN A 408 17.63 -6.10 -20.24
N ARG A 409 18.41 -7.16 -20.41
CA ARG A 409 19.88 -7.10 -20.53
C ARG A 409 20.31 -6.75 -21.92
#